data_53eff9d1e2a9f83b4e57d08cd125618c
#
_entry.id   53eff9d1e2a9f83b4e57d08cd125618c
#
_cell.length_a   1.000
_cell.length_b   1.000
_cell.length_c   1.000
_cell.angle_alpha   90.00
_cell.angle_beta   90.00
_cell.angle_gamma   90.00
#
_symmetry.space_group_name_H-M   'P 1'
#
loop_
_entity.id
_entity.type
_entity.pdbx_description
1 polymer ?
#
loop_
_entity_poly.entity_id
_entity_poly.type
_entity_poly.pdbx_seq_one_letter_code
_entity_poly.pdbx_strand_id
1 'polypeptide(L)'
;MVAAQLEASKAGERARRKLELELAAYRGKELYGTTEPGPDGMRRAVERLDRGNLEDLRAMAQNFTAQTKSVFVATLKDPPSVLLAASADSGVDAGKLLKAALTEAGGRGGGNARIAQGSVPDAALLDALAAKIGG
;
A
#
# COMPACT_ATOMS: atom_id res chain seq x y z
N MET A 1 -36.38 17.89 -8.73
CA MET A 1 -35.94 17.96 -7.33
C MET A 1 -35.14 16.74 -6.90
N VAL A 2 -35.68 15.55 -7.13
CA VAL A 2 -34.96 14.32 -6.79
C VAL A 2 -33.64 14.19 -7.58
N ALA A 3 -33.62 14.54 -8.87
CA ALA A 3 -32.44 14.51 -9.70
C ALA A 3 -31.36 15.47 -9.21
N ALA A 4 -31.74 16.68 -8.77
CA ALA A 4 -30.80 17.66 -8.24
C ALA A 4 -30.15 17.20 -6.93
N GLN A 5 -30.94 16.58 -6.05
CA GLN A 5 -30.41 16.01 -4.80
C GLN A 5 -29.45 14.87 -5.06
N LEU A 6 -29.73 14.00 -6.03
CA LEU A 6 -28.89 12.90 -6.41
C LEU A 6 -27.56 13.40 -6.98
N GLU A 7 -27.57 14.42 -7.83
CA GLU A 7 -26.37 15.03 -8.39
C GLU A 7 -25.51 15.67 -7.30
N ALA A 8 -26.13 16.39 -6.35
CA ALA A 8 -25.42 16.98 -5.23
C ALA A 8 -24.76 15.91 -4.35
N SER A 9 -25.43 14.79 -4.12
CA SER A 9 -24.89 13.67 -3.38
C SER A 9 -23.69 13.05 -4.07
N LYS A 10 -23.76 12.83 -5.39
CA LYS A 10 -22.64 12.31 -6.18
C LYS A 10 -21.45 13.27 -6.17
N ALA A 11 -21.69 14.55 -6.30
CA ALA A 11 -20.64 15.57 -6.24
C ALA A 11 -19.98 15.59 -4.87
N GLY A 12 -20.76 15.46 -3.79
CA GLY A 12 -20.26 15.36 -2.43
C GLY A 12 -19.40 14.12 -2.19
N GLU A 13 -19.80 12.99 -2.75
CA GLU A 13 -19.04 11.75 -2.66
C GLU A 13 -17.71 11.84 -3.40
N ARG A 14 -17.68 12.44 -4.58
CA ARG A 14 -16.46 12.65 -5.36
C ARG A 14 -15.51 13.58 -4.62
N ALA A 15 -16.00 14.66 -4.05
CA ALA A 15 -15.20 15.60 -3.29
C ALA A 15 -14.59 14.94 -2.06
N ARG A 16 -15.38 14.15 -1.34
CA ARG A 16 -14.92 13.39 -0.19
C ARG A 16 -13.85 12.38 -0.58
N ARG A 17 -14.06 11.64 -1.66
CA ARG A 17 -13.09 10.63 -2.15
C ARG A 17 -11.77 11.28 -2.54
N LYS A 18 -11.84 12.44 -3.20
CA LYS A 18 -10.66 13.20 -3.57
C LYS A 18 -9.87 13.62 -2.32
N LEU A 19 -10.55 14.12 -1.29
CA LEU A 19 -9.92 14.52 -0.03
C LEU A 19 -9.32 13.33 0.70
N GLU A 20 -9.98 12.18 0.68
CA GLU A 20 -9.45 10.96 1.28
C GLU A 20 -8.14 10.52 0.62
N LEU A 21 -8.08 10.58 -0.71
CA LEU A 21 -6.87 10.25 -1.46
C LEU A 21 -5.75 11.26 -1.23
N GLU A 22 -6.08 12.55 -1.15
CA GLU A 22 -5.11 13.59 -0.83
C GLU A 22 -4.53 13.42 0.58
N LEU A 23 -5.39 13.03 1.53
CA LEU A 23 -4.95 12.75 2.89
C LEU A 23 -4.03 11.52 2.94
N ALA A 24 -4.38 10.47 2.21
CA ALA A 24 -3.55 9.27 2.13
C ALA A 24 -2.18 9.59 1.53
N ALA A 25 -2.14 10.41 0.48
CA ALA A 25 -0.89 10.86 -0.13
C ALA A 25 -0.04 11.66 0.86
N TYR A 26 -0.65 12.57 1.59
CA TYR A 26 0.03 13.35 2.61
C TYR A 26 0.61 12.46 3.71
N ARG A 27 -0.16 11.48 4.17
CA ARG A 27 0.30 10.51 5.16
C ARG A 27 1.50 9.72 4.69
N GLY A 28 1.55 9.37 3.40
CA GLY A 28 2.70 8.70 2.81
C GLY A 28 3.97 9.53 2.90
N LYS A 29 3.87 10.82 2.58
CA LYS A 29 5.00 11.74 2.67
C LYS A 29 5.44 11.97 4.12
N GLU A 30 4.49 12.12 5.02
CA GLU A 30 4.74 12.31 6.45
C GLU A 30 5.42 11.07 7.05
N LEU A 31 4.91 9.89 6.71
CA LEU A 31 5.49 8.63 7.17
C LEU A 31 6.94 8.49 6.71
N TYR A 32 7.24 8.86 5.47
CA TYR A 32 8.62 8.87 4.98
C TYR A 32 9.53 9.76 5.84
N GLY A 33 9.06 10.95 6.17
CA GLY A 33 9.83 11.89 6.99
C GLY A 33 10.07 11.42 8.41
N THR A 34 9.17 10.58 8.95
CA THR A 34 9.29 10.05 10.32
C THR A 34 9.92 8.66 10.39
N THR A 35 10.09 8.00 9.24
CA THR A 35 10.73 6.68 9.18
C THR A 35 12.24 6.86 9.08
N GLU A 36 12.97 6.36 10.07
CA GLU A 36 14.43 6.44 10.06
C GLU A 36 15.02 5.44 9.07
N PRO A 37 16.08 5.85 8.35
CA PRO A 37 16.79 4.92 7.46
C PRO A 37 17.50 3.84 8.26
N GLY A 38 17.51 2.62 7.73
CA GLY A 38 18.27 1.52 8.30
C GLY A 38 19.77 1.64 8.02
N PRO A 39 20.56 0.63 8.42
CA PRO A 39 22.01 0.63 8.21
C PRO A 39 22.44 0.75 6.75
N ASP A 40 21.58 0.32 5.83
CA ASP A 40 21.80 0.39 4.38
C ASP A 40 21.28 1.69 3.75
N GLY A 41 20.77 2.60 4.56
CA GLY A 41 20.17 3.85 4.09
C GLY A 41 18.72 3.71 3.59
N MET A 42 18.16 2.51 3.63
CA MET A 42 16.79 2.27 3.20
C MET A 42 15.78 2.61 4.30
N ARG A 43 14.73 3.31 3.92
CA ARG A 43 13.57 3.55 4.78
C ARG A 43 12.50 2.51 4.49
N ARG A 44 12.18 1.71 5.48
CA ARG A 44 11.19 0.63 5.37
C ARG A 44 10.06 0.88 6.33
N ALA A 45 8.85 0.92 5.81
CA ALA A 45 7.64 1.09 6.61
C ALA A 45 6.71 -0.10 6.39
N VAL A 46 6.05 -0.52 7.46
CA VAL A 46 5.05 -1.58 7.43
C VAL A 46 3.79 -1.06 8.09
N GLU A 47 2.70 -1.02 7.34
CA GLU A 47 1.39 -0.64 7.84
C GLU A 47 0.50 -1.87 7.92
N ARG A 48 -0.11 -2.10 9.07
CA ARG A 48 -1.02 -3.22 9.30
C ARG A 48 -2.39 -2.68 9.67
N LEU A 49 -3.38 -2.98 8.83
CA LEU A 49 -4.74 -2.52 9.04
C LEU A 49 -5.69 -3.70 9.15
N ASP A 50 -6.63 -3.62 10.09
CA ASP A 50 -7.70 -4.60 10.21
C ASP A 50 -8.75 -4.36 9.14
N ARG A 51 -9.05 -3.10 8.86
CA ARG A 51 -10.02 -2.66 7.87
C ARG A 51 -9.46 -1.48 7.10
N GLY A 52 -9.94 -1.31 5.89
CA GLY A 52 -9.53 -0.18 5.09
C GLY A 52 -9.74 -0.44 3.61
N ASN A 53 -9.05 0.34 2.82
CA ASN A 53 -9.18 0.36 1.38
C ASN A 53 -7.78 0.28 0.77
N LEU A 54 -7.57 -0.71 -0.10
CA LEU A 54 -6.29 -0.87 -0.79
C LEU A 54 -5.93 0.35 -1.64
N GLU A 55 -6.93 1.04 -2.17
CA GLU A 55 -6.72 2.23 -2.97
C GLU A 55 -6.07 3.35 -2.16
N ASP A 56 -6.51 3.54 -0.92
CA ASP A 56 -5.92 4.50 0.01
C ASP A 56 -4.49 4.09 0.39
N LEU A 57 -4.29 2.82 0.67
CA LEU A 57 -2.96 2.27 0.95
C LEU A 57 -2.03 2.43 -0.23
N ARG A 58 -2.55 2.24 -1.44
CA ARG A 58 -1.78 2.43 -2.67
C ARG A 58 -1.33 3.88 -2.85
N ALA A 59 -2.22 4.84 -2.59
CA ALA A 59 -1.89 6.27 -2.66
C ALA A 59 -0.81 6.62 -1.63
N MET A 60 -0.93 6.11 -0.41
CA MET A 60 0.06 6.28 0.65
C MET A 60 1.40 5.69 0.26
N ALA A 61 1.39 4.46 -0.26
CA ALA A 61 2.59 3.76 -0.70
C ALA A 61 3.30 4.49 -1.84
N GLN A 62 2.57 4.95 -2.84
CA GLN A 62 3.13 5.69 -3.97
C GLN A 62 3.81 6.97 -3.52
N ASN A 63 3.24 7.68 -2.57
CA ASN A 63 3.83 8.91 -2.05
C ASN A 63 5.02 8.66 -1.11
N PHE A 64 5.02 7.54 -0.40
CA PHE A 64 6.17 7.12 0.39
C PHE A 64 7.34 6.76 -0.52
N THR A 65 7.10 5.94 -1.54
CA THR A 65 8.15 5.43 -2.44
C THR A 65 8.49 6.39 -3.59
N ALA A 66 7.79 7.50 -3.71
CA ALA A 66 8.20 8.62 -4.57
C ALA A 66 9.49 9.26 -4.05
N GLN A 67 9.80 9.07 -2.77
CA GLN A 67 11.05 9.50 -2.16
C GLN A 67 12.14 8.45 -2.40
N THR A 68 13.39 8.82 -2.11
CA THR A 68 14.53 7.95 -2.39
C THR A 68 14.68 6.82 -1.36
N LYS A 69 15.23 5.70 -1.81
CA LYS A 69 15.61 4.55 -0.97
C LYS A 69 14.54 4.14 0.04
N SER A 70 13.38 3.79 -0.48
CA SER A 70 12.23 3.46 0.35
C SER A 70 11.49 2.21 -0.11
N VAL A 71 10.95 1.49 0.86
CA VAL A 71 10.11 0.31 0.65
C VAL A 71 8.92 0.43 1.60
N PHE A 72 7.73 0.22 1.07
CA PHE A 72 6.49 0.30 1.84
C PHE A 72 5.73 -1.01 1.71
N VAL A 73 5.37 -1.59 2.85
CA VAL A 73 4.57 -2.80 2.92
C VAL A 73 3.29 -2.47 3.67
N ALA A 74 2.16 -2.89 3.14
CA ALA A 74 0.89 -2.75 3.83
C ALA A 74 0.13 -4.07 3.81
N THR A 75 -0.51 -4.40 4.91
CA THR A 75 -1.40 -5.55 4.99
C THR A 75 -2.78 -5.09 5.43
N LEU A 76 -3.79 -5.70 4.82
CA LEU A 76 -5.18 -5.48 5.16
C LEU A 76 -5.78 -6.82 5.55
N LYS A 77 -6.38 -6.89 6.73
CA LYS A 77 -6.86 -8.14 7.30
C LYS A 77 -8.17 -8.62 6.66
N ASP A 78 -9.03 -7.69 6.31
CA ASP A 78 -10.35 -8.02 5.77
C ASP A 78 -10.69 -7.12 4.57
N PRO A 79 -10.70 -7.68 3.32
CA PRO A 79 -10.26 -9.03 2.94
C PRO A 79 -8.73 -9.19 3.04
N PRO A 80 -8.20 -10.39 3.29
CA PRO A 80 -6.76 -10.58 3.47
C PRO A 80 -5.97 -10.18 2.24
N SER A 81 -5.27 -9.05 2.33
CA SER A 81 -4.60 -8.41 1.20
C SER A 81 -3.24 -7.88 1.62
N VAL A 82 -2.34 -7.75 0.65
CA VAL A 82 -1.01 -7.21 0.88
C VAL A 82 -0.61 -6.31 -0.28
N LEU A 83 0.15 -5.27 0.05
CA LEU A 83 0.67 -4.33 -0.93
C LEU A 83 2.14 -4.09 -0.65
N LEU A 84 2.96 -4.10 -1.69
CA LEU A 84 4.38 -3.80 -1.62
C LEU A 84 4.71 -2.73 -2.63
N ALA A 85 5.39 -1.68 -2.19
CA ALA A 85 5.88 -0.63 -3.06
C ALA A 85 7.37 -0.38 -2.80
N ALA A 86 8.10 0.01 -3.83
CA ALA A 86 9.53 0.24 -3.74
C ALA A 86 9.94 1.42 -4.60
N SER A 87 10.87 2.24 -4.09
CA SER A 87 11.41 3.36 -4.86
C SER A 87 12.29 2.87 -6.01
N ALA A 88 12.51 3.75 -6.99
CA ALA A 88 13.32 3.45 -8.18
C ALA A 88 14.73 3.00 -7.83
N ASP A 89 15.29 3.61 -6.81
CA ASP A 89 16.68 3.41 -6.37
C ASP A 89 16.81 2.41 -5.21
N SER A 90 15.72 1.71 -4.87
CA SER A 90 15.73 0.74 -3.77
C SER A 90 16.46 -0.56 -4.10
N GLY A 91 16.58 -0.89 -5.37
CA GLY A 91 17.09 -2.18 -5.81
C GLY A 91 16.07 -3.31 -5.68
N VAL A 92 14.85 -3.00 -5.26
CA VAL A 92 13.78 -3.97 -5.05
C VAL A 92 12.81 -3.95 -6.22
N ASP A 93 12.48 -5.13 -6.75
CA ASP A 93 11.42 -5.29 -7.73
C ASP A 93 10.16 -5.78 -6.99
N ALA A 94 9.24 -4.87 -6.75
CA ALA A 94 8.06 -5.14 -5.96
C ALA A 94 7.21 -6.27 -6.56
N GLY A 95 7.02 -6.26 -7.86
CA GLY A 95 6.22 -7.26 -8.55
C GLY A 95 6.79 -8.66 -8.41
N LYS A 96 8.09 -8.82 -8.64
CA LYS A 96 8.76 -10.13 -8.54
C LYS A 96 8.79 -10.63 -7.11
N LEU A 97 9.16 -9.76 -6.17
CA LEU A 97 9.28 -10.14 -4.76
C LEU A 97 7.92 -10.55 -4.18
N LEU A 98 6.89 -9.74 -4.44
CA LEU A 98 5.56 -10.03 -3.92
C LEU A 98 4.96 -11.27 -4.57
N LYS A 99 5.12 -11.43 -5.89
CA LYS A 99 4.61 -12.61 -6.60
C LYS A 99 5.21 -13.91 -6.05
N ALA A 100 6.52 -13.93 -5.81
CA ALA A 100 7.19 -15.09 -5.24
C ALA A 100 6.67 -15.39 -3.82
N ALA A 101 6.52 -14.35 -2.99
CA ALA A 101 6.02 -14.50 -1.63
C ALA A 101 4.56 -14.97 -1.61
N LEU A 102 3.72 -14.43 -2.48
CA LEU A 102 2.32 -14.83 -2.59
C LEU A 102 2.17 -16.28 -3.05
N THR A 103 2.99 -16.69 -4.00
CA THR A 103 2.97 -18.08 -4.50
C THR A 103 3.26 -19.07 -3.37
N GLU A 104 4.24 -18.78 -2.53
CA GLU A 104 4.54 -19.62 -1.36
C GLU A 104 3.42 -19.63 -0.33
N ALA A 105 2.72 -18.51 -0.18
CA ALA A 105 1.59 -18.40 0.76
C ALA A 105 0.27 -18.95 0.21
N GLY A 106 0.26 -19.39 -1.04
CA GLY A 106 -0.97 -19.85 -1.68
C GLY A 106 -1.88 -18.73 -2.14
N GLY A 107 -1.35 -17.52 -2.23
CA GLY A 107 -2.10 -16.33 -2.65
C GLY A 107 -1.96 -16.03 -4.13
N ARG A 108 -2.53 -14.91 -4.53
CA ARG A 108 -2.49 -14.41 -5.91
C ARG A 108 -2.25 -12.91 -5.92
N GLY A 109 -1.55 -12.47 -6.93
CA GLY A 109 -1.31 -11.05 -7.13
C GLY A 109 -0.13 -10.81 -8.04
N GLY A 110 0.22 -9.55 -8.19
CA GLY A 110 1.32 -9.12 -9.02
C GLY A 110 1.28 -7.62 -9.19
N GLY A 111 2.16 -7.13 -10.02
CA GLY A 111 2.28 -5.71 -10.30
C GLY A 111 3.52 -5.45 -11.12
N ASN A 112 4.09 -4.27 -10.92
CA ASN A 112 5.33 -3.88 -11.59
C ASN A 112 6.46 -3.71 -10.57
N ALA A 113 7.63 -3.27 -11.03
CA ALA A 113 8.80 -3.11 -10.17
C ALA A 113 8.59 -2.08 -9.05
N ARG A 114 7.66 -1.16 -9.22
CA ARG A 114 7.40 -0.06 -8.27
C ARG A 114 6.33 -0.39 -7.26
N ILE A 115 5.27 -1.09 -7.67
CA ILE A 115 4.14 -1.39 -6.81
C ILE A 115 3.45 -2.67 -7.24
N ALA A 116 3.12 -3.50 -6.25
CA ALA A 116 2.41 -4.74 -6.46
C ALA A 116 1.43 -4.97 -5.32
N GLN A 117 0.38 -5.69 -5.60
CA GLN A 117 -0.63 -6.02 -4.60
C GLN A 117 -1.21 -7.40 -4.87
N GLY A 118 -1.77 -8.00 -3.84
CA GLY A 118 -2.36 -9.31 -3.97
C GLY A 118 -3.18 -9.69 -2.76
N SER A 119 -3.70 -10.89 -2.79
CA SER A 119 -4.52 -11.45 -1.72
C SER A 119 -4.00 -12.82 -1.29
N VAL A 120 -4.30 -13.18 -0.05
CA VAL A 120 -3.95 -14.48 0.51
C VAL A 120 -5.21 -15.17 1.01
N PRO A 121 -5.20 -16.51 1.11
CA PRO A 121 -6.39 -17.26 1.54
C PRO A 121 -6.72 -17.08 3.02
N ASP A 122 -5.75 -16.67 3.84
CA ASP A 122 -5.93 -16.54 5.29
C ASP A 122 -5.18 -15.33 5.82
N ALA A 123 -5.86 -14.51 6.61
CA ALA A 123 -5.28 -13.34 7.25
C ALA A 123 -4.10 -13.69 8.18
N ALA A 124 -4.08 -14.91 8.73
CA ALA A 124 -2.99 -15.38 9.57
C ALA A 124 -1.64 -15.43 8.85
N LEU A 125 -1.65 -15.47 7.51
CA LEU A 125 -0.43 -15.49 6.70
C LEU A 125 0.19 -14.08 6.52
N LEU A 126 -0.57 -13.03 6.81
CA LEU A 126 -0.15 -11.65 6.50
C LEU A 126 1.10 -11.22 7.26
N ASP A 127 1.21 -11.54 8.54
CA ASP A 127 2.35 -11.12 9.35
C ASP A 127 3.66 -11.75 8.86
N ALA A 128 3.64 -13.05 8.59
CA ALA A 128 4.81 -13.74 8.06
C ALA A 128 5.18 -13.22 6.67
N LEU A 129 4.18 -12.95 5.84
CA LEU A 129 4.36 -12.40 4.51
C LEU A 129 4.99 -11.01 4.57
N ALA A 130 4.48 -10.13 5.43
CA ALA A 130 5.02 -8.79 5.62
C ALA A 130 6.48 -8.83 6.11
N ALA A 131 6.78 -9.71 7.04
CA ALA A 131 8.15 -9.88 7.54
C ALA A 131 9.10 -10.34 6.43
N LYS A 132 8.63 -11.23 5.56
CA LYS A 132 9.44 -11.77 4.46
C LYS A 132 9.74 -10.72 3.39
N ILE A 133 8.76 -9.91 2.99
CA ILE A 133 8.92 -8.93 1.92
C ILE A 133 9.42 -7.57 2.41
N GLY A 134 9.17 -7.23 3.66
CA GLY A 134 9.57 -5.95 4.26
C GLY A 134 10.94 -5.98 4.94
N GLY A 135 11.40 -7.17 5.17
CA GLY A 135 12.71 -7.37 5.81
C GLY A 135 13.82 -7.30 4.84
#